data_b2811cd2aaad1f48c73cdfcfe1a2fb24
#
_entry.id   b2811cd2aaad1f48c73cdfcfe1a2fb24
#
_cell.length_a   1.000
_cell.length_b   1.000
_cell.length_c   1.000
_cell.angle_alpha   90.00
_cell.angle_beta   90.00
_cell.angle_gamma   90.00
#
_symmetry.space_group_name_H-M   'P 1'
#
loop_
_entity.id
_entity.type
_entity.pdbx_description
1 polymer ?
#
loop_
_entity_poly.entity_id
_entity_poly.type
_entity_poly.pdbx_seq_one_letter_code
_entity_poly.pdbx_strand_id
1 'polypeptide(L)'
;MADTVKAMDPSRIVFYDSDRSVSEIYDDSYLPPQRMLEVAEKVTDKPFMMREYVHAMGNSLGNLQEYWDIIEQRDDIAGAAIWEWNDHGIAKKIDGSPLKYGDDPSGDLRLHEDEYWAYGGDFGDHPNSGVTLINGLVGADRIPNPHYYQVSKVYQNIAFGPYENGRIRLTNKHFFTGLDEFDYMYEWLCDGVGTGLKSAALEGESLNIPSAPESRGELILNVFATLKEDEIWAQKGFAVAKEQYVVRPFEAEGITASDSVPEIETADGTVMVRAGEDTFRFDLRSGSLAGWTSGPEELLKGALEPYFWKPANENQRKNGYERRLGDWKNAAQECIVTGHNAEVRDGLAKVCFDLEMSVGAACRLEYAVNGKGELQVRMDYRPLKDGLQLIPKVGMRMRIPAEYSQVSWYGRGPHENYPDRKSGYFIGQYSMPLDEFIFDYAAPQDNANRCDTRWFSLGNGSRDIEIHGLQELNFRAWPYGEEDLEGSAHPFDIPARDFINVNIDFKIHGVGGNDGWGARTMDAYTIDPAQPYSFGFIIR
;
A
#
# COMPACT_ATOMS: atom_id res chain seq x y z
N MET A 1 -36.84 0.31 30.14
CA MET A 1 -36.79 0.35 28.64
C MET A 1 -36.55 -1.03 28.06
N ALA A 2 -35.53 -1.78 28.46
CA ALA A 2 -35.28 -3.15 27.97
C ALA A 2 -36.50 -4.08 28.12
N ASP A 3 -37.12 -4.12 29.31
CA ASP A 3 -38.33 -4.92 29.56
C ASP A 3 -39.49 -4.52 28.65
N THR A 4 -39.62 -3.22 28.35
CA THR A 4 -40.67 -2.71 27.45
C THR A 4 -40.45 -3.20 26.03
N VAL A 5 -39.19 -3.13 25.54
CA VAL A 5 -38.82 -3.62 24.20
C VAL A 5 -39.06 -5.11 24.08
N LYS A 6 -38.65 -5.90 25.09
CA LYS A 6 -38.91 -7.35 25.16
C LYS A 6 -40.38 -7.71 25.22
N ALA A 7 -41.19 -6.90 25.92
CA ALA A 7 -42.63 -7.10 25.95
C ALA A 7 -43.31 -6.81 24.60
N MET A 8 -42.72 -5.91 23.78
CA MET A 8 -43.21 -5.62 22.43
C MET A 8 -42.78 -6.65 21.40
N ASP A 9 -41.51 -7.09 21.46
CA ASP A 9 -40.96 -8.13 20.58
C ASP A 9 -40.02 -9.06 21.38
N PRO A 10 -40.49 -10.19 21.86
CA PRO A 10 -39.66 -11.16 22.60
C PRO A 10 -38.67 -11.93 21.69
N SER A 11 -38.87 -11.91 20.38
CA SER A 11 -38.05 -12.67 19.42
C SER A 11 -36.69 -12.00 19.12
N ARG A 12 -36.56 -10.69 19.39
CA ARG A 12 -35.32 -9.94 19.14
C ARG A 12 -34.47 -9.84 20.39
N ILE A 13 -33.15 -9.92 20.20
CA ILE A 13 -32.21 -9.64 21.28
C ILE A 13 -32.21 -8.12 21.58
N VAL A 14 -32.00 -7.78 22.83
CA VAL A 14 -31.89 -6.38 23.27
C VAL A 14 -30.43 -6.05 23.52
N PHE A 15 -30.00 -4.98 22.92
CA PHE A 15 -28.68 -4.38 23.13
C PHE A 15 -28.81 -2.91 23.53
N TYR A 16 -28.03 -2.49 24.52
CA TYR A 16 -27.92 -1.10 24.93
C TYR A 16 -26.48 -0.78 25.33
N ASP A 17 -25.85 0.10 24.60
CA ASP A 17 -24.43 0.48 24.70
C ASP A 17 -24.00 0.86 26.11
N SER A 18 -24.80 1.73 26.76
CA SER A 18 -24.41 2.33 28.04
C SER A 18 -24.68 1.43 29.25
N ASP A 19 -25.35 0.27 29.10
CA ASP A 19 -25.66 -0.64 30.20
C ASP A 19 -25.58 -2.12 29.79
N ARG A 20 -24.41 -2.71 30.04
CA ARG A 20 -24.14 -4.12 29.77
C ARG A 20 -25.01 -5.09 30.58
N SER A 21 -25.62 -4.64 31.68
CA SER A 21 -26.47 -5.51 32.53
C SER A 21 -27.79 -5.86 31.88
N VAL A 22 -28.30 -4.99 30.99
CA VAL A 22 -29.55 -5.22 30.24
C VAL A 22 -29.32 -5.72 28.84
N SER A 23 -28.09 -5.72 28.37
CA SER A 23 -27.71 -6.16 27.03
C SER A 23 -27.54 -7.69 26.98
N GLU A 24 -28.10 -8.33 25.96
CA GLU A 24 -27.97 -9.77 25.69
C GLU A 24 -26.73 -10.09 24.84
N ILE A 25 -26.02 -9.08 24.35
CA ILE A 25 -24.72 -9.16 23.69
C ILE A 25 -23.72 -8.33 24.50
N TYR A 26 -22.48 -8.80 24.60
CA TYR A 26 -21.39 -8.03 25.14
C TYR A 26 -20.71 -7.25 24.01
N ASP A 27 -20.67 -5.94 24.10
CA ASP A 27 -19.98 -5.06 23.18
C ASP A 27 -18.78 -4.37 23.86
N ASP A 28 -17.66 -4.29 23.14
CA ASP A 28 -16.52 -3.43 23.46
C ASP A 28 -15.83 -3.03 22.15
N SER A 29 -16.32 -1.96 21.54
CA SER A 29 -15.97 -1.51 20.20
C SER A 29 -14.51 -1.02 20.09
N TYR A 30 -13.93 -1.10 18.88
CA TYR A 30 -12.60 -0.61 18.52
C TYR A 30 -11.42 -1.23 19.28
N LEU A 31 -11.59 -2.41 19.86
CA LEU A 31 -10.47 -3.13 20.46
C LEU A 31 -9.48 -3.59 19.37
N PRO A 32 -8.17 -3.49 19.58
CA PRO A 32 -7.19 -4.17 18.74
C PRO A 32 -7.38 -5.70 18.76
N PRO A 33 -6.96 -6.45 17.72
CA PRO A 33 -7.26 -7.90 17.61
C PRO A 33 -6.89 -8.71 18.87
N GLN A 34 -5.70 -8.54 19.41
CA GLN A 34 -5.27 -9.24 20.62
C GLN A 34 -6.12 -8.89 21.83
N ARG A 35 -6.52 -7.63 21.97
CA ARG A 35 -7.37 -7.18 23.08
C ARG A 35 -8.80 -7.69 22.93
N MET A 36 -9.32 -7.76 21.72
CA MET A 36 -10.60 -8.40 21.40
C MET A 36 -10.62 -9.85 21.90
N LEU A 37 -9.58 -10.63 21.58
CA LEU A 37 -9.43 -12.01 22.04
C LEU A 37 -9.44 -12.11 23.57
N GLU A 38 -8.62 -11.30 24.26
CA GLU A 38 -8.55 -11.29 25.73
C GLU A 38 -9.88 -10.94 26.41
N VAL A 39 -10.69 -10.08 25.79
CA VAL A 39 -12.02 -9.71 26.31
C VAL A 39 -13.02 -10.83 26.04
N ALA A 40 -13.06 -11.39 24.82
CA ALA A 40 -13.93 -12.50 24.47
C ALA A 40 -13.70 -13.72 25.38
N GLU A 41 -12.46 -14.05 25.72
CA GLU A 41 -12.13 -15.13 26.67
C GLU A 41 -12.70 -14.95 28.08
N LYS A 42 -12.97 -13.72 28.51
CA LYS A 42 -13.53 -13.39 29.82
C LYS A 42 -15.04 -13.32 29.84
N VAL A 43 -15.64 -13.13 28.68
CA VAL A 43 -17.09 -13.06 28.51
C VAL A 43 -17.62 -14.46 28.21
N THR A 44 -18.31 -15.09 29.17
CA THR A 44 -18.73 -16.49 29.05
C THR A 44 -20.24 -16.69 29.11
N ASP A 45 -20.99 -15.62 29.36
CA ASP A 45 -22.44 -15.67 29.61
C ASP A 45 -23.29 -15.14 28.43
N LYS A 46 -22.66 -14.51 27.46
CA LYS A 46 -23.34 -13.95 26.29
C LYS A 46 -22.34 -13.82 25.10
N PRO A 47 -22.81 -13.76 23.84
CA PRO A 47 -21.94 -13.58 22.69
C PRO A 47 -21.24 -12.22 22.75
N PHE A 48 -19.97 -12.19 22.29
CA PHE A 48 -19.21 -10.98 22.10
C PHE A 48 -19.41 -10.44 20.69
N MET A 49 -19.53 -9.13 20.55
CA MET A 49 -19.60 -8.43 19.27
C MET A 49 -18.94 -7.06 19.40
N MET A 50 -18.20 -6.63 18.38
CA MET A 50 -17.85 -5.22 18.23
C MET A 50 -18.85 -4.57 17.27
N ARG A 51 -19.77 -3.77 17.80
CA ARG A 51 -20.72 -3.04 16.94
C ARG A 51 -20.06 -2.04 16.02
N GLU A 52 -18.85 -1.61 16.37
CA GLU A 52 -17.99 -0.75 15.56
C GLU A 52 -16.54 -1.20 15.70
N TYR A 53 -15.83 -1.34 14.58
CA TYR A 53 -14.43 -1.66 14.55
C TYR A 53 -13.80 -1.18 13.22
N VAL A 54 -12.47 -1.14 13.14
CA VAL A 54 -11.68 -0.74 11.97
C VAL A 54 -12.25 0.50 11.29
N HIS A 55 -11.93 1.65 11.86
CA HIS A 55 -12.39 2.96 11.40
C HIS A 55 -11.85 3.28 9.99
N ALA A 56 -12.73 3.24 8.98
CA ALA A 56 -12.35 3.34 7.57
C ALA A 56 -12.02 4.77 7.11
N MET A 57 -11.47 5.61 7.99
CA MET A 57 -11.19 7.02 7.72
C MET A 57 -9.92 7.20 6.88
N GLY A 58 -10.10 7.70 5.66
CA GLY A 58 -9.02 7.96 4.72
C GLY A 58 -8.23 6.69 4.37
N ASN A 59 -6.91 6.79 4.27
CA ASN A 59 -6.04 5.66 4.02
C ASN A 59 -5.86 4.82 5.29
N SER A 60 -6.71 3.84 5.50
CA SER A 60 -6.87 3.08 6.74
C SER A 60 -7.19 1.62 6.49
N LEU A 61 -7.75 0.97 7.52
CA LEU A 61 -8.24 -0.40 7.48
C LEU A 61 -7.12 -1.44 7.40
N GLY A 62 -5.99 -1.15 8.09
CA GLY A 62 -4.95 -2.13 8.36
C GLY A 62 -5.42 -3.22 9.32
N ASN A 63 -4.76 -4.37 9.28
CA ASN A 63 -4.97 -5.56 10.14
C ASN A 63 -6.41 -6.12 10.16
N LEU A 64 -7.19 -5.92 9.13
CA LEU A 64 -8.53 -6.53 9.04
C LEU A 64 -8.47 -8.07 9.04
N GLN A 65 -7.43 -8.64 8.43
CA GLN A 65 -7.23 -10.09 8.38
C GLN A 65 -7.05 -10.67 9.79
N GLU A 66 -6.26 -10.02 10.66
CA GLU A 66 -5.98 -10.48 12.02
C GLU A 66 -7.25 -10.51 12.90
N TYR A 67 -8.20 -9.60 12.68
CA TYR A 67 -9.50 -9.66 13.34
C TYR A 67 -10.27 -10.91 12.92
N TRP A 68 -10.33 -11.17 11.60
CA TRP A 68 -11.11 -12.27 11.06
C TRP A 68 -10.47 -13.62 11.30
N ASP A 69 -9.16 -13.71 11.39
CA ASP A 69 -8.46 -14.93 11.82
C ASP A 69 -8.87 -15.34 13.25
N ILE A 70 -9.19 -14.37 14.12
CA ILE A 70 -9.71 -14.64 15.47
C ILE A 70 -11.20 -14.94 15.43
N ILE A 71 -12.00 -14.11 14.74
CA ILE A 71 -13.47 -14.23 14.70
C ILE A 71 -13.89 -15.58 14.14
N GLU A 72 -13.28 -16.03 13.05
CA GLU A 72 -13.62 -17.29 12.39
C GLU A 72 -13.22 -18.55 13.18
N GLN A 73 -12.34 -18.43 14.17
CA GLN A 73 -11.92 -19.55 15.02
C GLN A 73 -12.76 -19.69 16.31
N ARG A 74 -13.76 -18.80 16.54
CA ARG A 74 -14.47 -18.72 17.81
C ARG A 74 -15.98 -18.59 17.63
N ASP A 75 -16.71 -19.54 18.18
CA ASP A 75 -18.17 -19.58 18.12
C ASP A 75 -18.85 -18.57 19.08
N ASP A 76 -18.11 -18.02 20.05
CA ASP A 76 -18.59 -17.05 21.03
C ASP A 76 -18.44 -15.60 20.58
N ILE A 77 -17.76 -15.35 19.44
CA ILE A 77 -17.69 -14.04 18.79
C ILE A 77 -18.74 -13.99 17.67
N ALA A 78 -19.77 -13.17 17.86
CA ALA A 78 -20.85 -13.02 16.88
C ALA A 78 -20.43 -12.22 15.63
N GLY A 79 -19.30 -11.48 15.70
CA GLY A 79 -18.76 -10.71 14.60
C GLY A 79 -18.47 -9.25 14.96
N ALA A 80 -18.34 -8.42 13.92
CA ALA A 80 -18.07 -7.00 14.07
C ALA A 80 -18.63 -6.22 12.86
N ALA A 81 -18.96 -4.93 13.05
CA ALA A 81 -19.44 -4.04 11.98
C ALA A 81 -18.43 -2.91 11.73
N ILE A 82 -17.97 -2.81 10.49
CA ILE A 82 -17.02 -1.77 10.08
C ILE A 82 -17.67 -0.38 10.19
N TRP A 83 -16.99 0.56 10.76
CA TRP A 83 -17.35 1.97 10.76
C TRP A 83 -16.57 2.70 9.67
N GLU A 84 -17.16 3.02 8.46
CA GLU A 84 -18.54 2.68 8.11
C GLU A 84 -18.69 2.37 6.60
N TRP A 85 -19.93 2.37 6.08
CA TRP A 85 -20.17 1.94 4.70
C TRP A 85 -19.75 3.01 3.68
N ASN A 86 -20.21 4.27 3.86
CA ASN A 86 -19.85 5.30 2.90
C ASN A 86 -19.48 6.65 3.52
N ASP A 87 -18.65 7.38 2.80
CA ASP A 87 -18.30 8.76 3.12
C ASP A 87 -19.53 9.66 3.12
N HIS A 88 -19.55 10.64 4.02
CA HIS A 88 -20.62 11.65 4.14
C HIS A 88 -20.18 13.03 3.62
N GLY A 89 -19.17 13.08 2.74
CA GLY A 89 -18.72 14.31 2.10
C GLY A 89 -19.86 15.00 1.34
N ILE A 90 -19.90 16.33 1.46
CA ILE A 90 -20.85 17.16 0.71
C ILE A 90 -20.09 17.83 -0.42
N ALA A 91 -20.55 17.66 -1.67
CA ALA A 91 -19.93 18.36 -2.79
C ALA A 91 -20.00 19.88 -2.61
N LYS A 92 -18.90 20.57 -2.88
CA LYS A 92 -18.79 22.03 -2.81
C LYS A 92 -17.93 22.53 -3.96
N LYS A 93 -18.28 23.73 -4.50
CA LYS A 93 -17.46 24.35 -5.54
C LYS A 93 -16.20 24.99 -4.95
N ILE A 94 -15.08 24.84 -5.64
CA ILE A 94 -13.77 25.39 -5.25
C ILE A 94 -13.84 26.91 -5.12
N ASP A 95 -14.58 27.60 -5.99
CA ASP A 95 -14.76 29.06 -5.97
C ASP A 95 -15.78 29.54 -4.92
N GLY A 96 -16.41 28.62 -4.17
CA GLY A 96 -17.41 28.91 -3.15
C GLY A 96 -18.81 29.30 -3.70
N SER A 97 -19.03 29.25 -5.01
CA SER A 97 -20.35 29.49 -5.60
C SER A 97 -21.34 28.38 -5.22
N PRO A 98 -22.65 28.67 -5.15
CA PRO A 98 -23.64 27.67 -4.77
C PRO A 98 -23.73 26.52 -5.78
N LEU A 99 -23.79 25.29 -5.28
CA LEU A 99 -24.22 24.14 -6.08
C LEU A 99 -25.71 24.23 -6.39
N LYS A 100 -26.06 23.91 -7.63
CA LYS A 100 -27.44 23.79 -8.07
C LYS A 100 -27.85 22.32 -8.11
N TYR A 101 -28.27 21.82 -6.97
CA TYR A 101 -28.81 20.45 -6.92
C TYR A 101 -30.05 20.32 -7.80
N GLY A 102 -30.07 19.25 -8.59
CA GLY A 102 -31.18 18.94 -9.49
C GLY A 102 -31.01 19.42 -10.93
N ASP A 103 -29.95 20.14 -11.26
CA ASP A 103 -29.64 20.54 -12.64
C ASP A 103 -28.89 19.45 -13.42
N ASP A 104 -28.38 18.41 -12.76
CA ASP A 104 -27.78 17.25 -13.42
C ASP A 104 -28.81 16.13 -13.61
N PRO A 105 -29.34 15.97 -14.86
CA PRO A 105 -30.30 14.92 -15.17
C PRO A 105 -29.67 13.51 -15.24
N SER A 106 -28.32 13.38 -15.20
CA SER A 106 -27.65 12.10 -15.31
C SER A 106 -27.79 11.26 -14.04
N GLY A 107 -27.95 11.91 -12.88
CA GLY A 107 -27.90 11.26 -11.57
C GLY A 107 -26.50 10.78 -11.20
N ASP A 108 -25.46 11.25 -11.90
CA ASP A 108 -24.06 10.98 -11.57
C ASP A 108 -23.70 11.68 -10.26
N LEU A 109 -23.14 10.95 -9.31
CA LEU A 109 -22.74 11.47 -8.01
C LEU A 109 -21.26 11.87 -7.96
N ARG A 110 -20.53 11.69 -9.06
CA ARG A 110 -19.11 12.07 -9.14
C ARG A 110 -18.94 13.57 -9.13
N LEU A 111 -17.85 14.04 -8.55
CA LEU A 111 -17.48 15.45 -8.57
C LEU A 111 -17.23 15.93 -10.01
N HIS A 112 -17.62 17.18 -10.29
CA HIS A 112 -17.13 17.91 -11.46
C HIS A 112 -15.73 18.47 -11.18
N GLU A 113 -15.00 18.87 -12.23
CA GLU A 113 -13.62 19.38 -12.12
C GLU A 113 -13.48 20.61 -11.21
N ASP A 114 -14.55 21.38 -11.03
CA ASP A 114 -14.61 22.57 -10.17
C ASP A 114 -15.18 22.30 -8.78
N GLU A 115 -15.29 21.01 -8.39
CA GLU A 115 -15.91 20.58 -7.14
C GLU A 115 -14.95 19.73 -6.28
N TYR A 116 -15.24 19.67 -4.98
CA TYR A 116 -14.53 18.83 -4.03
C TYR A 116 -15.46 18.30 -2.93
N TRP A 117 -15.05 17.24 -2.26
CA TRP A 117 -15.74 16.72 -1.08
C TRP A 117 -15.38 17.57 0.13
N ALA A 118 -16.33 18.39 0.58
CA ALA A 118 -16.20 19.23 1.75
C ALA A 118 -16.41 18.44 3.05
N TYR A 119 -15.66 18.83 4.08
CA TYR A 119 -15.75 18.26 5.40
C TYR A 119 -15.87 19.37 6.49
N GLY A 120 -15.83 19.01 7.78
CA GLY A 120 -16.05 19.96 8.88
C GLY A 120 -15.10 21.16 8.85
N GLY A 121 -15.65 22.36 8.86
CA GLY A 121 -14.96 23.63 8.76
C GLY A 121 -15.10 24.32 7.41
N ASP A 122 -15.33 23.58 6.33
CA ASP A 122 -15.41 24.11 4.96
C ASP A 122 -16.61 25.05 4.73
N PHE A 123 -17.63 24.94 5.56
CA PHE A 123 -18.81 25.82 5.53
C PHE A 123 -18.73 26.97 6.56
N GLY A 124 -17.54 27.16 7.18
CA GLY A 124 -17.35 28.14 8.24
C GLY A 124 -17.94 27.73 9.58
N ASP A 125 -18.28 26.46 9.72
CA ASP A 125 -18.83 25.86 10.92
C ASP A 125 -17.76 25.71 12.02
N HIS A 126 -18.11 26.10 13.24
CA HIS A 126 -17.23 25.97 14.40
C HIS A 126 -18.06 25.88 15.69
N PRO A 127 -17.81 24.89 16.57
CA PRO A 127 -16.84 23.80 16.44
C PRO A 127 -17.25 22.77 15.39
N ASN A 128 -16.26 22.00 14.86
CA ASN A 128 -16.50 20.93 13.91
C ASN A 128 -15.60 19.71 14.20
N SER A 129 -15.84 18.59 13.52
CA SER A 129 -15.08 17.34 13.65
C SER A 129 -14.07 17.11 12.51
N GLY A 130 -13.84 18.11 11.64
CA GLY A 130 -12.93 18.01 10.50
C GLY A 130 -13.32 16.86 9.56
N VAL A 131 -12.35 16.04 9.20
CA VAL A 131 -12.50 14.95 8.24
C VAL A 131 -13.20 13.69 8.79
N THR A 132 -13.71 13.69 10.01
CA THR A 132 -14.27 12.49 10.66
C THR A 132 -15.44 11.87 9.88
N LEU A 133 -16.10 12.64 9.04
CA LEU A 133 -17.21 12.18 8.20
C LEU A 133 -16.75 11.50 6.88
N ILE A 134 -15.45 11.49 6.59
CA ILE A 134 -14.84 10.81 5.44
C ILE A 134 -14.24 9.48 5.93
N ASN A 135 -15.11 8.51 6.19
CA ASN A 135 -14.77 7.27 6.89
C ASN A 135 -15.47 6.03 6.28
N GLY A 136 -15.86 6.12 5.02
CA GLY A 136 -16.56 5.07 4.31
C GLY A 136 -15.66 4.06 3.61
N LEU A 137 -16.17 2.83 3.43
CA LEU A 137 -15.61 1.85 2.50
C LEU A 137 -15.78 2.29 1.05
N VAL A 138 -16.78 3.10 0.78
CA VAL A 138 -17.03 3.73 -0.53
C VAL A 138 -17.11 5.24 -0.37
N GLY A 139 -16.72 5.96 -1.41
CA GLY A 139 -16.82 7.40 -1.47
C GLY A 139 -18.25 7.93 -1.40
N ALA A 140 -18.42 9.22 -1.21
CA ALA A 140 -19.74 9.87 -1.25
C ALA A 140 -20.44 9.73 -2.62
N ASP A 141 -19.67 9.53 -3.68
CA ASP A 141 -20.11 9.19 -5.04
C ASP A 141 -20.44 7.71 -5.25
N ARG A 142 -20.28 6.87 -4.23
CA ARG A 142 -20.47 5.40 -4.27
C ARG A 142 -19.37 4.63 -4.99
N ILE A 143 -18.25 5.27 -5.35
CA ILE A 143 -17.08 4.57 -5.88
C ILE A 143 -16.32 3.89 -4.72
N PRO A 144 -15.89 2.63 -4.86
CA PRO A 144 -15.11 1.95 -3.82
C PRO A 144 -13.78 2.66 -3.53
N ASN A 145 -13.52 2.94 -2.24
CA ASN A 145 -12.22 3.39 -1.78
C ASN A 145 -11.19 2.25 -1.86
N PRO A 146 -9.88 2.52 -1.94
CA PRO A 146 -8.86 1.48 -2.09
C PRO A 146 -8.99 0.32 -1.09
N HIS A 147 -9.31 0.59 0.17
CA HIS A 147 -9.44 -0.42 1.22
C HIS A 147 -10.67 -1.34 1.10
N TYR A 148 -11.67 -0.99 0.26
CA TYR A 148 -12.83 -1.85 -0.02
C TYR A 148 -12.41 -3.23 -0.53
N TYR A 149 -11.38 -3.31 -1.36
CA TYR A 149 -10.91 -4.56 -1.96
C TYR A 149 -10.28 -5.51 -0.93
N GLN A 150 -9.72 -4.96 0.16
CA GLN A 150 -9.26 -5.75 1.30
C GLN A 150 -10.45 -6.36 2.05
N VAL A 151 -11.53 -5.60 2.26
CA VAL A 151 -12.74 -6.09 2.90
C VAL A 151 -13.38 -7.21 2.06
N SER A 152 -13.50 -7.01 0.76
CA SER A 152 -14.02 -8.01 -0.18
C SER A 152 -13.25 -9.34 -0.09
N LYS A 153 -11.91 -9.29 0.06
CA LYS A 153 -11.09 -10.50 0.24
C LYS A 153 -11.29 -11.17 1.59
N VAL A 154 -11.30 -10.39 2.66
CA VAL A 154 -11.38 -10.93 4.03
C VAL A 154 -12.76 -11.50 4.32
N TYR A 155 -13.83 -10.89 3.79
CA TYR A 155 -15.23 -11.29 4.01
C TYR A 155 -15.74 -12.40 3.08
N GLN A 156 -14.91 -12.91 2.19
CA GLN A 156 -15.33 -13.98 1.28
C GLN A 156 -15.80 -15.24 2.04
N ASN A 157 -16.89 -15.84 1.57
CA ASN A 157 -17.51 -17.00 2.22
C ASN A 157 -17.00 -18.36 1.73
N ILE A 158 -16.00 -18.40 0.89
CA ILE A 158 -15.27 -19.61 0.49
C ILE A 158 -13.81 -19.38 0.82
N ALA A 159 -13.24 -20.20 1.70
CA ALA A 159 -11.81 -20.18 1.99
C ALA A 159 -11.11 -21.25 1.18
N PHE A 160 -9.97 -20.87 0.60
CA PHE A 160 -9.07 -21.76 -0.12
C PHE A 160 -7.92 -22.17 0.80
N GLY A 161 -7.76 -23.46 1.03
CA GLY A 161 -6.65 -24.02 1.78
C GLY A 161 -5.33 -23.95 1.01
N PRO A 162 -4.24 -24.49 1.54
CA PRO A 162 -2.94 -24.53 0.84
C PRO A 162 -3.03 -25.25 -0.52
N TYR A 163 -2.25 -24.75 -1.49
CA TYR A 163 -2.04 -25.47 -2.74
C TYR A 163 -1.00 -26.57 -2.54
N GLU A 164 -1.41 -27.83 -2.62
CA GLU A 164 -0.55 -28.99 -2.40
C GLU A 164 -0.80 -30.06 -3.47
N ASN A 165 0.26 -30.48 -4.18
CA ASN A 165 0.21 -31.58 -5.15
C ASN A 165 -0.92 -31.47 -6.20
N GLY A 166 -1.18 -30.25 -6.69
CA GLY A 166 -2.23 -30.00 -7.68
C GLY A 166 -3.64 -29.91 -7.07
N ARG A 167 -3.77 -29.80 -5.75
CA ARG A 167 -5.06 -29.74 -5.05
C ARG A 167 -5.15 -28.56 -4.11
N ILE A 168 -6.37 -28.03 -3.97
CA ILE A 168 -6.73 -26.99 -3.00
C ILE A 168 -8.02 -27.43 -2.32
N ARG A 169 -7.97 -27.61 -1.00
CA ARG A 169 -9.19 -27.86 -0.21
C ARG A 169 -9.96 -26.57 -0.01
N LEU A 170 -11.27 -26.62 -0.17
CA LEU A 170 -12.19 -25.52 0.10
C LEU A 170 -12.86 -25.69 1.46
N THR A 171 -13.08 -24.58 2.12
CA THR A 171 -13.96 -24.49 3.31
C THR A 171 -15.14 -23.62 2.95
N ASN A 172 -16.34 -24.19 3.02
CA ASN A 172 -17.59 -23.46 2.83
C ASN A 172 -17.97 -22.76 4.13
N LYS A 173 -18.06 -21.43 4.11
CA LYS A 173 -18.51 -20.60 5.24
C LYS A 173 -19.96 -20.10 5.05
N HIS A 174 -20.61 -20.45 3.93
CA HIS A 174 -22.04 -20.20 3.72
C HIS A 174 -22.89 -21.12 4.59
N PHE A 175 -24.02 -20.60 5.09
CA PHE A 175 -25.00 -21.39 5.85
C PHE A 175 -26.00 -22.10 4.96
N PHE A 176 -26.30 -21.59 3.77
CA PHE A 176 -27.40 -22.05 2.93
C PHE A 176 -27.01 -22.31 1.47
N THR A 177 -25.79 -21.98 1.06
CA THR A 177 -25.31 -22.08 -0.31
C THR A 177 -24.22 -23.15 -0.39
N GLY A 178 -24.34 -24.10 -1.33
CA GLY A 178 -23.37 -25.17 -1.54
C GLY A 178 -22.17 -24.74 -2.37
N LEU A 179 -21.05 -25.43 -2.24
CA LEU A 179 -19.88 -25.20 -3.10
C LEU A 179 -20.16 -25.49 -4.59
N ASP A 180 -21.10 -26.38 -4.86
CA ASP A 180 -21.52 -26.77 -6.21
C ASP A 180 -22.37 -25.70 -6.93
N GLU A 181 -22.77 -24.62 -6.22
CA GLU A 181 -23.47 -23.49 -6.80
C GLU A 181 -22.52 -22.49 -7.51
N PHE A 182 -21.21 -22.69 -7.42
CA PHE A 182 -20.19 -21.82 -8.02
C PHE A 182 -19.41 -22.54 -9.12
N ASP A 183 -18.93 -21.78 -10.11
CA ASP A 183 -17.88 -22.21 -11.04
C ASP A 183 -16.51 -21.87 -10.44
N TYR A 184 -15.54 -22.75 -10.70
CA TYR A 184 -14.17 -22.54 -10.23
C TYR A 184 -13.22 -22.34 -11.41
N MET A 185 -12.41 -21.29 -11.33
CA MET A 185 -11.47 -20.90 -12.35
C MET A 185 -10.07 -20.83 -11.76
N TYR A 186 -9.07 -21.06 -12.58
CA TYR A 186 -7.66 -20.86 -12.23
C TYR A 186 -6.90 -20.23 -13.38
N GLU A 187 -5.78 -19.58 -13.05
CA GLU A 187 -4.83 -19.04 -14.00
C GLU A 187 -3.41 -19.16 -13.44
N TRP A 188 -2.50 -19.66 -14.26
CA TRP A 188 -1.07 -19.60 -13.97
C TRP A 188 -0.49 -18.28 -14.49
N LEU A 189 0.36 -17.64 -13.70
CA LEU A 189 1.16 -16.50 -14.13
C LEU A 189 2.63 -16.91 -14.13
N CYS A 190 3.31 -16.62 -15.25
CA CYS A 190 4.75 -16.80 -15.40
C CYS A 190 5.37 -15.39 -15.44
N ASP A 191 6.18 -15.04 -14.46
CA ASP A 191 6.75 -13.69 -14.30
C ASP A 191 5.67 -12.57 -14.39
N GLY A 192 4.52 -12.82 -13.76
CA GLY A 192 3.38 -11.90 -13.73
C GLY A 192 2.48 -11.91 -14.96
N VAL A 193 2.85 -12.62 -16.02
CA VAL A 193 2.04 -12.74 -17.26
C VAL A 193 1.12 -13.94 -17.19
N GLY A 194 -0.20 -13.69 -17.30
CA GLY A 194 -1.23 -14.71 -17.23
C GLY A 194 -1.23 -15.64 -18.44
N THR A 195 -1.50 -16.94 -18.21
CA THR A 195 -1.64 -17.95 -19.26
C THR A 195 -3.08 -18.11 -19.79
N GLY A 196 -3.97 -17.27 -19.31
CA GLY A 196 -5.40 -17.28 -19.56
C GLY A 196 -6.19 -18.13 -18.56
N LEU A 197 -7.38 -17.63 -18.25
CA LEU A 197 -8.30 -18.20 -17.27
C LEU A 197 -8.87 -19.54 -17.77
N LYS A 198 -8.87 -20.57 -16.93
CA LYS A 198 -9.33 -21.94 -17.23
C LYS A 198 -10.21 -22.46 -16.09
N SER A 199 -11.12 -23.38 -16.43
CA SER A 199 -11.98 -24.02 -15.43
C SER A 199 -11.19 -25.04 -14.59
N ALA A 200 -11.43 -25.05 -13.29
CA ALA A 200 -10.97 -26.05 -12.33
C ALA A 200 -12.11 -27.01 -11.98
N ALA A 201 -11.81 -28.29 -11.83
CA ALA A 201 -12.81 -29.27 -11.43
C ALA A 201 -12.93 -29.33 -9.91
N LEU A 202 -14.18 -29.22 -9.41
CA LEU A 202 -14.51 -29.46 -8.02
C LEU A 202 -14.81 -30.95 -7.81
N GLU A 203 -14.09 -31.62 -6.91
CA GLU A 203 -14.33 -32.99 -6.46
C GLU A 203 -14.56 -33.01 -4.95
N GLY A 204 -15.82 -33.12 -4.54
CA GLY A 204 -16.21 -32.93 -3.14
C GLY A 204 -15.89 -31.52 -2.66
N GLU A 205 -14.98 -31.38 -1.70
CA GLU A 205 -14.51 -30.11 -1.18
C GLU A 205 -13.11 -29.73 -1.71
N SER A 206 -12.65 -30.30 -2.82
CA SER A 206 -11.31 -30.05 -3.34
C SER A 206 -11.34 -29.64 -4.80
N LEU A 207 -10.53 -28.64 -5.14
CA LEU A 207 -10.26 -28.27 -6.51
C LEU A 207 -9.06 -29.06 -7.02
N ASN A 208 -9.17 -29.59 -8.22
CA ASN A 208 -8.04 -30.17 -8.95
C ASN A 208 -7.50 -29.13 -9.93
N ILE A 209 -6.25 -28.75 -9.73
CA ILE A 209 -5.54 -27.78 -10.57
C ILE A 209 -4.55 -28.55 -11.45
N PRO A 210 -4.67 -28.46 -12.78
CA PRO A 210 -3.69 -29.05 -13.68
C PRO A 210 -2.27 -28.56 -13.45
N SER A 211 -1.30 -29.40 -13.85
CA SER A 211 0.12 -29.10 -13.67
C SER A 211 0.49 -27.72 -14.18
N ALA A 212 1.43 -27.09 -13.47
CA ALA A 212 1.99 -25.81 -13.86
C ALA A 212 2.64 -25.87 -15.25
N PRO A 213 2.62 -24.77 -16.01
CA PRO A 213 3.36 -24.67 -17.26
C PRO A 213 4.88 -24.72 -16.99
N GLU A 214 5.64 -25.14 -18.00
CA GLU A 214 7.09 -25.03 -17.95
C GLU A 214 7.49 -23.54 -17.99
N SER A 215 8.15 -23.08 -16.93
CA SER A 215 8.67 -21.73 -16.79
C SER A 215 9.94 -21.76 -15.97
N ARG A 216 10.88 -20.82 -16.18
CA ARG A 216 12.10 -20.68 -15.39
C ARG A 216 11.99 -19.62 -14.29
N GLY A 217 11.20 -18.57 -14.51
CA GLY A 217 11.00 -17.45 -13.59
C GLY A 217 9.98 -17.71 -12.49
N GLU A 218 9.47 -16.66 -11.87
CA GLU A 218 8.44 -16.74 -10.84
C GLU A 218 7.17 -17.40 -11.37
N LEU A 219 6.57 -18.24 -10.55
CA LEU A 219 5.34 -18.95 -10.90
C LEU A 219 4.27 -18.72 -9.84
N ILE A 220 3.15 -18.16 -10.26
CA ILE A 220 2.02 -17.81 -9.40
C ILE A 220 0.77 -18.53 -9.91
N LEU A 221 -0.07 -18.98 -8.98
CA LEU A 221 -1.38 -19.56 -9.26
C LEU A 221 -2.47 -18.66 -8.67
N ASN A 222 -3.37 -18.17 -9.52
CA ASN A 222 -4.62 -17.54 -9.12
C ASN A 222 -5.75 -18.55 -9.18
N VAL A 223 -6.65 -18.51 -8.21
CA VAL A 223 -7.88 -19.30 -8.19
C VAL A 223 -9.07 -18.44 -7.81
N PHE A 224 -10.23 -18.74 -8.38
CA PHE A 224 -11.46 -17.97 -8.20
C PHE A 224 -12.65 -18.91 -8.05
N ALA A 225 -13.60 -18.52 -7.20
CA ALA A 225 -14.97 -19.03 -7.20
C ALA A 225 -15.86 -17.94 -7.82
N THR A 226 -16.64 -18.28 -8.84
CA THR A 226 -17.41 -17.31 -9.63
C THR A 226 -18.89 -17.71 -9.72
N LEU A 227 -19.77 -16.73 -9.89
CA LEU A 227 -21.19 -16.96 -10.10
C LEU A 227 -21.43 -17.73 -11.40
N LYS A 228 -22.28 -18.77 -11.36
CA LYS A 228 -22.71 -19.58 -12.51
C LYS A 228 -23.72 -18.86 -13.40
N GLU A 229 -24.53 -17.99 -12.80
CA GLU A 229 -25.63 -17.29 -13.43
C GLU A 229 -25.66 -15.82 -12.97
N ASP A 230 -26.47 -15.01 -13.64
CA ASP A 230 -26.69 -13.63 -13.25
C ASP A 230 -27.51 -13.58 -11.96
N GLU A 231 -27.06 -12.79 -11.01
CA GLU A 231 -27.74 -12.45 -9.77
C GLU A 231 -28.24 -10.99 -9.82
N ILE A 232 -29.15 -10.61 -8.94
CA ILE A 232 -29.66 -9.23 -8.87
C ILE A 232 -28.60 -8.20 -8.54
N TRP A 233 -27.46 -8.63 -7.98
CA TRP A 233 -26.36 -7.79 -7.48
C TRP A 233 -25.06 -7.95 -8.26
N ALA A 234 -24.90 -9.01 -9.08
CA ALA A 234 -23.72 -9.20 -9.92
C ALA A 234 -24.00 -10.15 -11.10
N GLN A 235 -23.25 -9.99 -12.17
CA GLN A 235 -23.37 -10.82 -13.36
C GLN A 235 -22.64 -12.16 -13.20
N LYS A 236 -23.03 -13.14 -14.00
CA LYS A 236 -22.31 -14.41 -14.19
C LYS A 236 -20.81 -14.15 -14.38
N GLY A 237 -19.99 -14.98 -13.72
CA GLY A 237 -18.53 -14.86 -13.76
C GLY A 237 -17.96 -13.88 -12.74
N PHE A 238 -18.80 -13.16 -11.99
CA PHE A 238 -18.30 -12.34 -10.87
C PHE A 238 -17.61 -13.21 -9.82
N ALA A 239 -16.37 -12.86 -9.45
CA ALA A 239 -15.59 -13.59 -8.47
C ALA A 239 -16.07 -13.30 -7.04
N VAL A 240 -16.75 -14.24 -6.42
CA VAL A 240 -17.22 -14.16 -5.03
C VAL A 240 -16.13 -14.50 -4.02
N ALA A 241 -15.14 -15.27 -4.43
CA ALA A 241 -13.95 -15.56 -3.63
C ALA A 241 -12.73 -15.78 -4.54
N LYS A 242 -11.55 -15.44 -4.04
CA LYS A 242 -10.30 -15.54 -4.79
C LYS A 242 -9.12 -15.84 -3.86
N GLU A 243 -8.08 -16.52 -4.40
CA GLU A 243 -6.82 -16.76 -3.69
C GLU A 243 -5.65 -16.74 -4.66
N GLN A 244 -4.46 -16.44 -4.16
CA GLN A 244 -3.23 -16.43 -4.93
C GLN A 244 -2.13 -17.16 -4.18
N TYR A 245 -1.39 -18.02 -4.89
CA TYR A 245 -0.27 -18.79 -4.36
C TYR A 245 1.00 -18.49 -5.14
N VAL A 246 2.06 -18.11 -4.45
CA VAL A 246 3.42 -18.07 -5.03
C VAL A 246 3.98 -19.50 -4.96
N VAL A 247 4.00 -20.18 -6.09
CA VAL A 247 4.43 -21.59 -6.20
C VAL A 247 5.93 -21.70 -6.39
N ARG A 248 6.52 -20.77 -7.12
CA ARG A 248 7.98 -20.58 -7.21
C ARG A 248 8.26 -19.09 -7.04
N PRO A 249 9.10 -18.72 -6.06
CA PRO A 249 9.34 -17.31 -5.75
C PRO A 249 10.13 -16.59 -6.84
N PHE A 250 10.05 -15.27 -6.81
CA PHE A 250 10.89 -14.36 -7.58
C PHE A 250 12.35 -14.49 -7.14
N GLU A 251 13.24 -14.55 -8.12
CA GLU A 251 14.69 -14.49 -7.92
C GLU A 251 15.26 -13.37 -8.78
N ALA A 252 16.02 -12.47 -8.16
CA ALA A 252 16.63 -11.33 -8.84
C ALA A 252 18.11 -11.57 -9.11
N GLU A 253 18.57 -11.06 -10.23
CA GLU A 253 19.98 -11.05 -10.59
C GLU A 253 20.53 -9.62 -10.56
N GLY A 254 21.74 -9.45 -10.02
CA GLY A 254 22.48 -8.20 -10.07
C GLY A 254 23.05 -7.93 -11.46
N ILE A 255 23.52 -6.70 -11.67
CA ILE A 255 24.20 -6.35 -12.92
C ILE A 255 25.54 -7.09 -13.03
N THR A 256 25.91 -7.40 -14.25
CA THR A 256 27.21 -7.99 -14.60
C THR A 256 28.02 -7.01 -15.45
N ALA A 257 29.35 -7.20 -15.48
CA ALA A 257 30.22 -6.47 -16.41
C ALA A 257 29.78 -6.71 -17.86
N SER A 258 29.94 -5.70 -18.69
CA SER A 258 29.71 -5.76 -20.13
C SER A 258 31.03 -5.68 -20.89
N ASP A 259 30.97 -5.81 -22.23
CA ASP A 259 32.17 -5.72 -23.09
C ASP A 259 32.82 -4.33 -23.03
N SER A 260 32.06 -3.27 -22.81
CA SER A 260 32.55 -1.92 -22.54
C SER A 260 32.79 -1.70 -21.05
N VAL A 261 33.83 -0.95 -20.71
CA VAL A 261 34.18 -0.61 -19.32
C VAL A 261 33.81 0.85 -19.08
N PRO A 262 33.04 1.16 -18.00
CA PRO A 262 32.72 2.55 -17.70
C PRO A 262 33.96 3.34 -17.25
N GLU A 263 33.94 4.66 -17.49
CA GLU A 263 34.99 5.58 -17.08
C GLU A 263 34.61 6.32 -15.80
N ILE A 264 35.58 6.51 -14.89
CA ILE A 264 35.41 7.31 -13.67
C ILE A 264 36.37 8.52 -13.73
N GLU A 265 35.84 9.69 -13.43
CA GLU A 265 36.59 10.93 -13.24
C GLU A 265 36.15 11.55 -11.89
N THR A 266 37.14 11.95 -11.08
CA THR A 266 36.87 12.65 -9.80
C THR A 266 37.48 14.05 -9.89
N ALA A 267 36.65 15.08 -9.84
CA ALA A 267 37.06 16.48 -9.89
C ALA A 267 36.03 17.35 -9.12
N ASP A 268 36.51 18.45 -8.55
CA ASP A 268 35.70 19.53 -7.98
C ASP A 268 34.56 19.06 -7.01
N GLY A 269 34.88 18.07 -6.18
CA GLY A 269 33.90 17.53 -5.20
C GLY A 269 32.82 16.62 -5.80
N THR A 270 33.02 16.15 -7.03
CA THR A 270 32.11 15.22 -7.71
C THR A 270 32.84 14.00 -8.27
N VAL A 271 32.12 12.90 -8.40
CA VAL A 271 32.52 11.73 -9.19
C VAL A 271 31.59 11.64 -10.39
N MET A 272 32.18 11.62 -11.59
CA MET A 272 31.47 11.38 -12.84
C MET A 272 31.74 9.96 -13.32
N VAL A 273 30.69 9.22 -13.64
CA VAL A 273 30.76 7.88 -14.26
C VAL A 273 30.13 7.98 -15.64
N ARG A 274 30.89 7.63 -16.70
CA ARG A 274 30.39 7.59 -18.08
C ARG A 274 30.31 6.15 -18.55
N ALA A 275 29.15 5.77 -19.07
CA ALA A 275 28.87 4.41 -19.54
C ALA A 275 27.90 4.45 -20.74
N GLY A 276 28.39 4.19 -21.94
CA GLY A 276 27.60 4.34 -23.17
C GLY A 276 27.12 5.78 -23.37
N GLU A 277 25.83 5.99 -23.46
CA GLU A 277 25.22 7.33 -23.58
C GLU A 277 24.92 7.96 -22.21
N ASP A 278 25.08 7.19 -21.12
CA ASP A 278 24.73 7.61 -19.78
C ASP A 278 25.90 8.25 -19.04
N THR A 279 25.59 9.30 -18.31
CA THR A 279 26.51 9.95 -17.38
C THR A 279 25.87 10.13 -16.03
N PHE A 280 26.49 9.57 -15.01
CA PHE A 280 26.07 9.63 -13.60
C PHE A 280 26.98 10.57 -12.83
N ARG A 281 26.43 11.56 -12.15
CA ARG A 281 27.16 12.54 -11.35
C ARG A 281 26.83 12.35 -9.87
N PHE A 282 27.84 11.95 -9.09
CA PHE A 282 27.75 11.79 -7.65
C PHE A 282 28.36 12.99 -6.93
N ASP A 283 27.65 13.54 -5.96
CA ASP A 283 28.12 14.65 -5.13
C ASP A 283 28.81 14.09 -3.87
N LEU A 284 30.11 14.39 -3.71
CA LEU A 284 30.92 13.92 -2.58
C LEU A 284 30.51 14.55 -1.24
N ARG A 285 29.78 15.66 -1.25
CA ARG A 285 29.33 16.35 -0.05
C ARG A 285 28.05 15.73 0.53
N SER A 286 27.08 15.42 -0.33
CA SER A 286 25.81 14.82 0.07
C SER A 286 25.85 13.29 0.06
N GLY A 287 26.80 12.69 -0.66
CA GLY A 287 26.89 11.23 -0.84
C GLY A 287 25.74 10.66 -1.69
N SER A 288 25.18 11.46 -2.60
CA SER A 288 24.03 11.08 -3.42
C SER A 288 24.34 11.07 -4.91
N LEU A 289 23.55 10.34 -5.70
CA LEU A 289 23.51 10.51 -7.16
C LEU A 289 22.76 11.81 -7.45
N ALA A 290 23.50 12.86 -7.81
CA ALA A 290 22.98 14.21 -7.97
C ALA A 290 22.61 14.58 -9.41
N GLY A 291 22.90 13.70 -10.38
CA GLY A 291 22.52 13.90 -11.78
C GLY A 291 22.67 12.61 -12.57
N TRP A 292 21.78 12.43 -13.53
CA TRP A 292 21.81 11.35 -14.50
C TRP A 292 21.34 11.91 -15.84
N THR A 293 22.21 11.84 -16.84
CA THR A 293 21.88 12.21 -18.22
C THR A 293 22.05 11.01 -19.13
N SER A 294 21.19 10.86 -20.13
CA SER A 294 21.32 9.88 -21.20
C SER A 294 21.27 10.61 -22.55
N GLY A 295 22.38 10.63 -23.23
CA GLY A 295 22.56 11.52 -24.37
C GLY A 295 22.34 13.00 -23.98
N PRO A 296 21.41 13.72 -24.64
CA PRO A 296 21.09 15.11 -24.29
C PRO A 296 20.04 15.25 -23.16
N GLU A 297 19.40 14.18 -22.74
CA GLU A 297 18.26 14.20 -21.81
C GLU A 297 18.73 14.11 -20.36
N GLU A 298 18.24 15.01 -19.50
CA GLU A 298 18.43 14.93 -18.05
C GLU A 298 17.28 14.16 -17.42
N LEU A 299 17.59 13.02 -16.79
CA LEU A 299 16.62 12.09 -16.22
C LEU A 299 16.38 12.29 -14.72
N LEU A 300 17.17 13.13 -14.04
CA LEU A 300 16.96 13.49 -12.64
C LEU A 300 16.67 14.99 -12.48
N LYS A 301 15.55 15.30 -11.83
CA LYS A 301 15.17 16.63 -11.32
C LYS A 301 15.51 16.81 -9.83
N GLY A 302 15.74 15.72 -9.13
CA GLY A 302 16.19 15.70 -7.73
C GLY A 302 16.99 14.44 -7.45
N ALA A 303 18.00 14.57 -6.61
CA ALA A 303 18.98 13.51 -6.33
C ALA A 303 18.31 12.21 -5.86
N LEU A 304 18.93 11.07 -6.21
CA LEU A 304 18.63 9.79 -5.59
C LEU A 304 19.36 9.74 -4.24
N GLU A 305 18.59 9.78 -3.17
CA GLU A 305 19.05 9.89 -1.79
C GLU A 305 18.33 8.92 -0.84
N PRO A 306 18.93 8.49 0.29
CA PRO A 306 18.21 7.79 1.35
C PRO A 306 17.02 8.62 1.82
N TYR A 307 15.90 7.96 2.11
CA TYR A 307 14.72 8.68 2.58
C TYR A 307 13.89 7.81 3.54
N PHE A 308 13.62 8.33 4.73
CA PHE A 308 13.02 7.58 5.84
C PHE A 308 11.64 8.09 6.26
N TRP A 309 11.12 9.12 5.59
CA TRP A 309 9.85 9.74 5.94
C TRP A 309 8.74 9.38 4.94
N LYS A 310 7.53 9.32 5.45
CA LYS A 310 6.30 9.36 4.67
C LYS A 310 5.28 10.27 5.36
N PRO A 311 4.38 10.93 4.61
CA PRO A 311 3.27 11.67 5.20
C PRO A 311 2.42 10.77 6.10
N ALA A 312 1.85 11.35 7.14
CA ALA A 312 0.89 10.65 7.99
C ALA A 312 -0.45 10.49 7.27
N ASN A 313 -1.12 9.35 7.45
CA ASN A 313 -2.54 9.24 7.17
C ASN A 313 -3.38 9.81 8.33
N GLU A 314 -4.71 9.89 8.19
CA GLU A 314 -5.58 10.51 9.19
C GLU A 314 -5.46 9.84 10.57
N ASN A 315 -5.43 8.51 10.64
CA ASN A 315 -5.27 7.78 11.89
C ASN A 315 -3.93 8.12 12.57
N GLN A 316 -2.88 8.21 11.77
CA GLN A 316 -1.53 8.53 12.25
C GLN A 316 -1.41 9.98 12.74
N ARG A 317 -2.07 10.94 12.11
CA ARG A 317 -2.14 12.33 12.59
C ARG A 317 -2.74 12.37 14.00
N LYS A 318 -3.84 11.67 14.23
CA LYS A 318 -4.54 11.66 15.53
C LYS A 318 -3.76 10.94 16.62
N ASN A 319 -2.90 9.96 16.29
CA ASN A 319 -2.05 9.29 17.29
C ASN A 319 -0.68 9.97 17.52
N GLY A 320 -0.49 11.16 16.95
CA GLY A 320 0.73 11.97 17.13
C GLY A 320 1.95 11.42 16.41
N TYR A 321 1.77 10.81 15.24
CA TYR A 321 2.79 10.19 14.40
C TYR A 321 3.98 11.12 14.16
N GLU A 322 3.76 12.34 13.69
CA GLU A 322 4.83 13.32 13.44
C GLU A 322 5.66 13.62 14.68
N ARG A 323 5.01 13.79 15.83
CA ARG A 323 5.73 14.04 17.10
C ARG A 323 6.57 12.85 17.54
N ARG A 324 6.09 11.61 17.26
CA ARG A 324 6.75 10.37 17.70
C ARG A 324 7.84 9.91 16.76
N LEU A 325 7.74 10.20 15.47
CA LEU A 325 8.61 9.67 14.42
C LEU A 325 9.30 10.77 13.60
N GLY A 326 9.03 12.04 13.88
CA GLY A 326 9.47 13.19 13.08
C GLY A 326 10.99 13.39 12.99
N ASP A 327 11.77 12.78 13.89
CA ASP A 327 13.25 12.81 13.80
C ASP A 327 13.74 12.25 12.46
N TRP A 328 12.96 11.34 11.83
CA TRP A 328 13.32 10.74 10.54
C TRP A 328 13.02 11.63 9.33
N LYS A 329 12.23 12.72 9.50
CA LYS A 329 11.78 13.55 8.37
C LYS A 329 12.94 14.17 7.59
N ASN A 330 13.96 14.66 8.29
CA ASN A 330 15.13 15.29 7.70
C ASN A 330 16.42 14.47 7.89
N ALA A 331 16.32 13.25 8.39
CA ALA A 331 17.49 12.45 8.80
C ALA A 331 18.51 12.26 7.66
N ALA A 332 18.04 12.11 6.42
CA ALA A 332 18.91 11.93 5.28
C ALA A 332 19.53 13.23 4.76
N GLN A 333 18.76 14.35 4.80
CA GLN A 333 19.24 15.67 4.38
C GLN A 333 20.26 16.25 5.37
N GLU A 334 20.21 15.85 6.63
CA GLU A 334 21.13 16.26 7.70
C GLU A 334 22.28 15.25 7.90
N CYS A 335 22.54 14.37 6.92
CA CYS A 335 23.61 13.40 7.00
C CYS A 335 24.98 14.00 6.71
N ILE A 336 26.00 13.37 7.27
CA ILE A 336 27.43 13.70 7.04
C ILE A 336 28.08 12.53 6.33
N VAL A 337 28.77 12.80 5.23
CA VAL A 337 29.63 11.82 4.55
C VAL A 337 30.90 11.63 5.37
N THR A 338 31.07 10.43 5.95
CA THR A 338 32.23 10.07 6.77
C THR A 338 33.31 9.32 5.99
N GLY A 339 32.95 8.79 4.81
CA GLY A 339 33.87 8.10 3.91
C GLY A 339 33.29 7.97 2.51
N HIS A 340 34.17 7.93 1.52
CA HIS A 340 33.78 7.62 0.14
C HIS A 340 34.93 6.89 -0.58
N ASN A 341 34.59 6.12 -1.62
CA ASN A 341 35.52 5.51 -2.56
C ASN A 341 34.91 5.48 -3.97
N ALA A 342 35.77 5.65 -4.98
CA ALA A 342 35.36 5.50 -6.39
C ALA A 342 36.46 4.78 -7.16
N GLU A 343 36.13 3.65 -7.78
CA GLU A 343 37.08 2.83 -8.52
C GLU A 343 36.39 2.05 -9.65
N VAL A 344 37.15 1.69 -10.67
CA VAL A 344 36.71 0.64 -11.61
C VAL A 344 37.28 -0.68 -11.15
N ARG A 345 36.39 -1.64 -10.89
CA ARG A 345 36.76 -2.96 -10.44
C ARG A 345 35.86 -4.02 -11.04
N ASP A 346 36.45 -5.12 -11.53
CA ASP A 346 35.75 -6.24 -12.16
C ASP A 346 34.83 -5.81 -13.32
N GLY A 347 35.25 -4.78 -14.10
CA GLY A 347 34.48 -4.23 -15.23
C GLY A 347 33.30 -3.33 -14.85
N LEU A 348 33.14 -3.00 -13.58
CA LEU A 348 32.12 -2.09 -13.05
C LEU A 348 32.76 -0.83 -12.48
N ALA A 349 32.14 0.32 -12.71
CA ALA A 349 32.44 1.54 -11.94
C ALA A 349 31.69 1.46 -10.61
N LYS A 350 32.44 1.50 -9.51
CA LYS A 350 31.87 1.44 -8.14
C LYS A 350 32.10 2.75 -7.43
N VAL A 351 31.01 3.33 -6.89
CA VAL A 351 31.05 4.53 -6.06
C VAL A 351 30.36 4.18 -4.73
N CYS A 352 31.06 4.41 -3.62
CA CYS A 352 30.54 4.07 -2.28
C CYS A 352 30.59 5.30 -1.39
N PHE A 353 29.59 5.39 -0.48
CA PHE A 353 29.54 6.42 0.56
C PHE A 353 29.19 5.79 1.90
N ASP A 354 29.85 6.25 2.96
CA ASP A 354 29.46 6.01 4.34
C ASP A 354 28.84 7.31 4.89
N LEU A 355 27.61 7.22 5.37
CA LEU A 355 26.80 8.35 5.84
C LEU A 355 26.45 8.19 7.31
N GLU A 356 26.60 9.23 8.11
CA GLU A 356 26.07 9.31 9.47
C GLU A 356 24.95 10.33 9.54
N MET A 357 23.79 9.92 10.09
CA MET A 357 22.59 10.72 10.22
C MET A 357 22.47 11.32 11.62
N SER A 358 21.94 12.53 11.73
CA SER A 358 21.74 13.26 13.01
C SER A 358 20.90 12.49 14.03
N VAL A 359 20.01 11.62 13.58
CA VAL A 359 19.19 10.74 14.44
C VAL A 359 20.02 9.70 15.22
N GLY A 360 21.28 9.46 14.86
CA GLY A 360 22.13 8.44 15.46
C GLY A 360 22.03 7.08 14.78
N ALA A 361 21.97 7.09 13.47
CA ALA A 361 22.04 5.92 12.61
C ALA A 361 23.01 6.19 11.45
N ALA A 362 23.39 5.16 10.72
CA ALA A 362 24.27 5.27 9.57
C ALA A 362 23.71 4.51 8.37
N CYS A 363 24.05 5.00 7.18
CA CYS A 363 23.83 4.30 5.93
C CYS A 363 25.14 4.12 5.17
N ARG A 364 25.29 2.97 4.52
CA ARG A 364 26.27 2.76 3.47
C ARG A 364 25.54 2.67 2.13
N LEU A 365 25.97 3.47 1.18
CA LEU A 365 25.47 3.45 -0.20
C LEU A 365 26.55 2.86 -1.10
N GLU A 366 26.14 1.91 -1.94
CA GLU A 366 27.01 1.34 -2.97
C GLU A 366 26.30 1.47 -4.32
N TYR A 367 26.95 2.17 -5.26
CA TYR A 367 26.53 2.31 -6.63
C TYR A 367 27.49 1.53 -7.52
N ALA A 368 26.97 0.69 -8.41
CA ALA A 368 27.75 -0.02 -9.40
C ALA A 368 27.16 0.24 -10.78
N VAL A 369 27.96 0.70 -11.73
CA VAL A 369 27.56 0.96 -13.12
C VAL A 369 28.32 0.04 -14.04
N ASN A 370 27.63 -0.65 -14.95
CA ASN A 370 28.27 -1.40 -16.02
C ASN A 370 28.43 -0.56 -17.30
N GLY A 371 29.14 -1.05 -18.28
CA GLY A 371 29.40 -0.27 -19.52
C GLY A 371 28.17 -0.13 -20.43
N LYS A 372 27.01 -0.69 -20.08
CA LYS A 372 25.72 -0.47 -20.77
C LYS A 372 24.91 0.69 -20.17
N GLY A 373 25.36 1.26 -19.04
CA GLY A 373 24.62 2.28 -18.31
C GLY A 373 23.63 1.72 -17.29
N GLU A 374 23.59 0.39 -17.02
CA GLU A 374 22.79 -0.13 -15.93
C GLU A 374 23.42 0.26 -14.59
N LEU A 375 22.62 0.88 -13.72
CA LEU A 375 23.03 1.33 -12.39
C LEU A 375 22.41 0.45 -11.31
N GLN A 376 23.20 -0.35 -10.62
CA GLN A 376 22.79 -1.04 -9.41
C GLN A 376 23.08 -0.20 -8.18
N VAL A 377 22.08 -0.07 -7.32
CA VAL A 377 22.15 0.66 -6.05
C VAL A 377 21.93 -0.34 -4.91
N ARG A 378 22.74 -0.21 -3.84
CA ARG A 378 22.51 -0.90 -2.58
C ARG A 378 22.58 0.10 -1.43
N MET A 379 21.66 -0.03 -0.48
CA MET A 379 21.64 0.74 0.75
C MET A 379 21.63 -0.21 1.94
N ASP A 380 22.59 -0.03 2.85
CA ASP A 380 22.68 -0.71 4.14
C ASP A 380 22.47 0.31 5.26
N TYR A 381 21.42 0.10 6.06
CA TYR A 381 21.11 0.88 7.26
C TYR A 381 21.61 0.15 8.50
N ARG A 382 22.17 0.88 9.48
CA ARG A 382 22.46 0.37 10.81
C ARG A 382 22.26 1.43 11.90
N PRO A 383 21.75 1.05 13.09
CA PRO A 383 21.72 1.96 14.23
C PRO A 383 23.13 2.20 14.77
N LEU A 384 23.37 3.40 15.32
CA LEU A 384 24.59 3.77 16.03
C LEU A 384 24.37 3.95 17.54
N LYS A 385 23.10 3.98 17.98
CA LYS A 385 22.70 4.10 19.38
C LYS A 385 21.39 3.36 19.63
N ASP A 386 21.11 3.07 20.90
CA ASP A 386 19.82 2.55 21.33
C ASP A 386 18.76 3.65 21.46
N GLY A 387 17.48 3.25 21.55
CA GLY A 387 16.37 4.13 21.86
C GLY A 387 15.94 5.06 20.72
N LEU A 388 16.26 4.71 19.48
CA LEU A 388 15.76 5.42 18.29
C LEU A 388 14.23 5.28 18.19
N GLN A 389 13.58 6.27 17.60
CA GLN A 389 12.16 6.20 17.23
C GLN A 389 11.94 5.14 16.13
N LEU A 390 10.75 4.51 16.10
CA LEU A 390 10.35 3.64 14.98
C LEU A 390 10.55 4.35 13.64
N ILE A 391 10.98 3.61 12.61
CA ILE A 391 11.26 4.18 11.30
C ILE A 391 9.96 4.22 10.47
N PRO A 392 9.57 5.38 9.91
CA PRO A 392 8.40 5.47 9.01
C PRO A 392 8.51 4.62 7.76
N LYS A 393 9.68 4.60 7.12
CA LYS A 393 10.04 3.74 5.99
C LYS A 393 11.56 3.62 5.87
N VAL A 394 12.03 2.58 5.23
CA VAL A 394 13.42 2.39 4.83
C VAL A 394 13.46 2.35 3.32
N GLY A 395 14.01 3.38 2.69
CA GLY A 395 14.02 3.50 1.24
C GLY A 395 14.89 4.63 0.72
N MET A 396 14.74 4.88 -0.55
CA MET A 396 15.36 5.98 -1.27
C MET A 396 14.29 6.80 -2.02
N ARG A 397 14.63 8.03 -2.36
CA ARG A 397 13.78 8.94 -3.11
C ARG A 397 14.56 9.57 -4.24
N MET A 398 13.93 9.77 -5.39
CA MET A 398 14.44 10.60 -6.49
C MET A 398 13.29 11.40 -7.10
N ARG A 399 13.65 12.44 -7.87
CA ARG A 399 12.69 13.19 -8.70
C ARG A 399 13.10 13.06 -10.16
N ILE A 400 12.14 12.73 -11.01
CA ILE A 400 12.31 12.58 -12.46
C ILE A 400 11.44 13.60 -13.20
N PRO A 401 11.65 13.88 -14.50
CA PRO A 401 10.82 14.81 -15.26
C PRO A 401 9.33 14.43 -15.26
N ALA A 402 8.44 15.44 -15.23
CA ALA A 402 6.99 15.24 -15.10
C ALA A 402 6.34 14.50 -16.29
N GLU A 403 6.98 14.51 -17.46
CA GLU A 403 6.51 13.80 -18.67
C GLU A 403 6.55 12.27 -18.55
N TYR A 404 7.25 11.70 -17.57
CA TYR A 404 7.31 10.25 -17.32
C TYR A 404 6.09 9.75 -16.53
N SER A 405 4.89 10.03 -17.02
CA SER A 405 3.62 9.87 -16.29
C SER A 405 2.87 8.55 -16.55
N GLN A 406 3.41 7.63 -17.34
CA GLN A 406 2.86 6.29 -17.49
C GLN A 406 3.54 5.35 -16.50
N VAL A 407 2.78 4.77 -15.57
CA VAL A 407 3.29 3.87 -14.53
C VAL A 407 2.98 2.43 -14.92
N SER A 408 3.99 1.56 -14.91
CA SER A 408 3.82 0.11 -15.08
C SER A 408 4.57 -0.63 -13.97
N TRP A 409 4.03 -1.75 -13.49
CA TRP A 409 4.71 -2.52 -12.44
C TRP A 409 4.33 -4.01 -12.45
N TYR A 410 5.24 -4.80 -11.92
CA TYR A 410 5.01 -6.18 -11.52
C TYR A 410 5.07 -6.27 -10.00
N GLY A 411 3.92 -6.37 -9.37
CA GLY A 411 3.75 -6.33 -7.92
C GLY A 411 2.27 -6.45 -7.55
N ARG A 412 1.90 -6.11 -6.31
CA ARG A 412 0.48 -6.10 -5.93
C ARG A 412 -0.26 -4.91 -6.52
N GLY A 413 -1.51 -5.15 -6.94
CA GLY A 413 -2.34 -4.14 -7.59
C GLY A 413 -3.78 -4.58 -7.83
N PRO A 414 -4.53 -3.80 -8.65
CA PRO A 414 -4.12 -2.51 -9.22
C PRO A 414 -4.10 -1.35 -8.23
N HIS A 415 -4.94 -1.40 -7.17
CA HIS A 415 -5.07 -0.33 -6.18
C HIS A 415 -3.94 -0.33 -5.16
N GLU A 416 -3.78 0.81 -4.46
CA GLU A 416 -2.78 0.95 -3.41
C GLU A 416 -2.96 -0.08 -2.29
N ASN A 417 -1.85 -0.51 -1.74
CA ASN A 417 -1.82 -1.52 -0.68
C ASN A 417 -0.61 -1.30 0.23
N TYR A 418 -0.71 -1.78 1.47
CA TYR A 418 0.27 -1.56 2.53
C TYR A 418 0.52 -2.88 3.27
N PRO A 419 1.61 -3.00 4.05
CA PRO A 419 1.97 -4.27 4.70
C PRO A 419 0.84 -4.90 5.52
N ASP A 420 0.03 -4.08 6.19
CA ASP A 420 -1.12 -4.49 7.02
C ASP A 420 -2.45 -4.49 6.25
N ARG A 421 -2.41 -4.25 4.92
CA ARG A 421 -3.58 -4.19 4.02
C ARG A 421 -3.16 -4.62 2.61
N LYS A 422 -2.86 -5.90 2.39
CA LYS A 422 -2.37 -6.35 1.07
C LYS A 422 -2.94 -7.68 0.58
N SER A 423 -3.65 -8.46 1.39
CA SER A 423 -4.18 -9.77 0.98
C SER A 423 -5.26 -9.67 -0.09
N GLY A 424 -5.96 -8.53 -0.17
CA GLY A 424 -6.98 -8.26 -1.19
C GLY A 424 -6.44 -7.95 -2.59
N TYR A 425 -5.12 -7.74 -2.74
CA TYR A 425 -4.47 -7.27 -3.95
C TYR A 425 -3.51 -8.33 -4.47
N PHE A 426 -3.74 -8.79 -5.69
CA PHE A 426 -2.96 -9.87 -6.29
C PHE A 426 -1.69 -9.34 -6.96
N ILE A 427 -0.64 -10.15 -6.93
CA ILE A 427 0.58 -9.92 -7.69
C ILE A 427 0.28 -10.18 -9.16
N GLY A 428 0.65 -9.24 -10.01
CA GLY A 428 0.46 -9.30 -11.46
C GLY A 428 1.19 -8.14 -12.13
N GLN A 429 1.12 -8.06 -13.45
CA GLN A 429 1.60 -6.92 -14.20
C GLN A 429 0.44 -5.94 -14.44
N TYR A 430 0.66 -4.68 -14.11
CA TYR A 430 -0.32 -3.60 -14.21
C TYR A 430 0.30 -2.39 -14.90
N SER A 431 -0.55 -1.59 -15.54
CA SER A 431 -0.12 -0.33 -16.17
C SER A 431 -1.29 0.66 -16.17
N MET A 432 -1.02 1.92 -15.82
CA MET A 432 -1.99 3.00 -15.83
C MET A 432 -1.31 4.37 -15.85
N PRO A 433 -2.01 5.44 -16.25
CA PRO A 433 -1.53 6.81 -16.08
C PRO A 433 -1.33 7.14 -14.59
N LEU A 434 -0.43 8.10 -14.32
CA LEU A 434 -0.07 8.49 -12.93
C LEU A 434 -1.26 9.06 -12.14
N ASP A 435 -2.17 9.76 -12.79
CA ASP A 435 -3.39 10.30 -12.18
C ASP A 435 -4.38 9.21 -11.75
N GLU A 436 -4.41 8.05 -12.44
CA GLU A 436 -5.16 6.87 -12.00
C GLU A 436 -4.41 6.02 -10.97
N PHE A 437 -3.07 6.16 -10.91
CA PHE A 437 -2.22 5.42 -9.96
C PHE A 437 -2.32 5.97 -8.53
N ILE A 438 -2.49 7.28 -8.39
CA ILE A 438 -2.71 7.95 -7.11
C ILE A 438 -4.18 7.87 -6.70
N PHE A 439 -4.46 8.07 -5.43
CA PHE A 439 -5.82 8.20 -4.92
C PHE A 439 -6.00 9.53 -4.19
N ASP A 440 -6.89 10.37 -4.69
CA ASP A 440 -7.17 11.70 -4.14
C ASP A 440 -8.11 11.60 -2.95
N TYR A 441 -7.56 11.31 -1.77
CA TYR A 441 -8.32 11.39 -0.53
C TYR A 441 -8.82 12.82 -0.30
N ALA A 442 -10.08 12.98 0.17
CA ALA A 442 -10.67 14.29 0.42
C ALA A 442 -9.78 15.20 1.30
N ALA A 443 -9.07 14.61 2.25
CA ALA A 443 -7.96 15.26 2.96
C ALA A 443 -6.63 14.63 2.51
N PRO A 444 -5.74 15.38 1.85
CA PRO A 444 -4.45 14.88 1.36
C PRO A 444 -3.65 14.18 2.44
N GLN A 445 -3.19 12.97 2.17
CA GLN A 445 -2.48 12.09 3.09
C GLN A 445 -1.64 11.07 2.33
N ASP A 446 -0.82 10.26 3.04
CA ASP A 446 -0.07 9.17 2.39
C ASP A 446 -0.96 8.30 1.51
N ASN A 447 -0.52 7.98 0.32
CA ASN A 447 -1.27 7.21 -0.68
C ASN A 447 -0.36 6.52 -1.70
N ALA A 448 -0.95 5.79 -2.62
CA ALA A 448 -0.34 5.23 -3.83
C ALA A 448 0.71 4.12 -3.62
N ASN A 449 0.93 3.61 -2.41
CA ASN A 449 1.93 2.55 -2.21
C ASN A 449 1.52 1.24 -2.92
N ARG A 450 2.50 0.55 -3.51
CA ARG A 450 2.38 -0.82 -4.06
C ARG A 450 3.42 -1.72 -3.41
N CYS A 451 2.94 -2.76 -2.71
CA CYS A 451 3.79 -3.74 -2.03
C CYS A 451 4.25 -4.86 -2.97
N ASP A 452 5.25 -5.60 -2.50
CA ASP A 452 5.72 -6.83 -3.12
C ASP A 452 5.99 -6.62 -4.62
N THR A 453 6.68 -5.51 -4.95
CA THR A 453 7.01 -5.10 -6.32
C THR A 453 8.36 -5.66 -6.74
N ARG A 454 8.37 -6.37 -7.88
CA ARG A 454 9.58 -6.95 -8.48
C ARG A 454 10.30 -5.92 -9.33
N TRP A 455 9.52 -5.21 -10.14
CA TRP A 455 9.98 -4.08 -10.93
C TRP A 455 8.84 -3.08 -11.14
N PHE A 456 9.19 -1.85 -11.42
CA PHE A 456 8.27 -0.84 -11.91
C PHE A 456 8.98 0.08 -12.90
N SER A 457 8.21 0.75 -13.75
CA SER A 457 8.72 1.73 -14.69
C SER A 457 7.84 2.98 -14.72
N LEU A 458 8.47 4.09 -15.08
CA LEU A 458 7.79 5.32 -15.43
C LEU A 458 8.19 5.69 -16.86
N GLY A 459 7.21 5.87 -17.74
CA GLY A 459 7.39 6.09 -19.16
C GLY A 459 6.81 7.42 -19.66
N ASN A 460 7.41 7.96 -20.73
CA ASN A 460 6.91 9.15 -21.44
C ASN A 460 6.42 8.83 -22.86
N GLY A 461 6.27 7.54 -23.20
CA GLY A 461 5.88 7.06 -24.51
C GLY A 461 7.03 6.91 -25.52
N SER A 462 8.23 7.42 -25.21
CA SER A 462 9.44 7.21 -26.03
C SER A 462 10.55 6.51 -25.26
N ARG A 463 10.56 6.64 -23.95
CA ARG A 463 11.51 6.01 -23.01
C ARG A 463 10.80 5.62 -21.73
N ASP A 464 11.25 4.54 -21.12
CA ASP A 464 10.91 4.11 -19.77
C ASP A 464 12.14 4.21 -18.87
N ILE A 465 11.95 4.68 -17.64
CA ILE A 465 12.91 4.54 -16.55
C ILE A 465 12.45 3.34 -15.73
N GLU A 466 13.22 2.26 -15.79
CA GLU A 466 12.87 0.99 -15.12
C GLU A 466 13.65 0.82 -13.82
N ILE A 467 12.96 0.39 -12.77
CA ILE A 467 13.55 0.04 -11.48
C ILE A 467 13.24 -1.42 -11.17
N HIS A 468 14.29 -2.25 -11.10
CA HIS A 468 14.19 -3.69 -10.80
C HIS A 468 14.72 -3.97 -9.40
N GLY A 469 13.91 -4.57 -8.53
CA GLY A 469 14.33 -4.94 -7.18
C GLY A 469 15.33 -6.10 -7.19
N LEU A 470 16.33 -6.04 -6.32
CA LEU A 470 17.16 -7.20 -5.97
C LEU A 470 16.46 -8.10 -4.92
N GLN A 471 15.34 -7.68 -4.44
CA GLN A 471 14.32 -8.34 -3.63
C GLN A 471 13.00 -7.62 -3.88
N GLU A 472 11.91 -8.08 -3.26
CA GLU A 472 10.64 -7.37 -3.31
C GLU A 472 10.77 -5.97 -2.69
N LEU A 473 10.16 -4.98 -3.37
CA LEU A 473 10.14 -3.58 -3.00
C LEU A 473 8.71 -3.12 -2.68
N ASN A 474 8.63 -1.93 -2.10
CA ASN A 474 7.46 -1.06 -2.15
C ASN A 474 7.81 0.16 -2.99
N PHE A 475 6.84 0.73 -3.72
CA PHE A 475 7.10 1.98 -4.43
C PHE A 475 5.88 2.89 -4.44
N ARG A 476 6.15 4.17 -4.65
CA ARG A 476 5.16 5.24 -4.85
C ARG A 476 5.68 6.23 -5.86
N ALA A 477 4.78 6.84 -6.61
CA ALA A 477 5.09 7.91 -7.55
C ALA A 477 4.01 8.99 -7.43
N TRP A 478 4.42 10.26 -7.31
CA TRP A 478 3.53 11.41 -7.15
C TRP A 478 3.97 12.58 -8.02
N PRO A 479 3.03 13.37 -8.59
CA PRO A 479 3.35 14.61 -9.29
C PRO A 479 3.61 15.79 -8.33
N TYR A 480 3.96 15.52 -7.08
CA TYR A 480 4.21 16.48 -5.99
C TYR A 480 5.18 15.88 -4.97
N GLY A 481 5.69 16.73 -4.04
CA GLY A 481 6.51 16.28 -2.93
C GLY A 481 5.69 15.88 -1.70
N GLU A 482 6.33 15.24 -0.72
CA GLU A 482 5.74 14.92 0.58
C GLU A 482 5.28 16.20 1.30
N GLU A 483 6.08 17.26 1.20
CA GLU A 483 5.82 18.58 1.79
C GLU A 483 4.57 19.26 1.20
N ASP A 484 4.29 19.06 -0.08
CA ASP A 484 3.10 19.58 -0.75
C ASP A 484 1.84 18.89 -0.22
N LEU A 485 1.90 17.57 -0.10
CA LEU A 485 0.81 16.75 0.41
C LEU A 485 0.50 17.07 1.88
N GLU A 486 1.54 17.22 2.70
CA GLU A 486 1.40 17.56 4.13
C GLU A 486 0.89 19.00 4.36
N GLY A 487 1.17 19.92 3.43
CA GLY A 487 0.79 21.32 3.49
C GLY A 487 -0.61 21.66 2.98
N SER A 488 -1.31 20.69 2.37
CA SER A 488 -2.59 20.90 1.68
C SER A 488 -3.77 20.39 2.51
N ALA A 489 -4.86 21.16 2.53
CA ALA A 489 -6.10 20.76 3.19
C ALA A 489 -7.01 19.94 2.26
N HIS A 490 -7.00 20.26 0.96
CA HIS A 490 -7.79 19.58 -0.07
C HIS A 490 -6.93 19.22 -1.28
N PRO A 491 -7.33 18.27 -2.14
CA PRO A 491 -6.57 17.90 -3.33
C PRO A 491 -6.26 19.07 -4.27
N PHE A 492 -7.17 20.02 -4.42
CA PHE A 492 -6.97 21.21 -5.26
C PHE A 492 -5.96 22.23 -4.70
N ASP A 493 -5.56 22.11 -3.42
CA ASP A 493 -4.50 22.94 -2.81
C ASP A 493 -3.10 22.43 -3.14
N ILE A 494 -2.98 21.17 -3.64
CA ILE A 494 -1.69 20.58 -3.94
C ILE A 494 -1.09 21.25 -5.18
N PRO A 495 0.11 21.86 -5.08
CA PRO A 495 0.69 22.56 -6.21
C PRO A 495 1.16 21.60 -7.31
N ALA A 496 0.92 21.94 -8.58
CA ALA A 496 1.52 21.25 -9.70
C ALA A 496 3.05 21.44 -9.70
N ARG A 497 3.80 20.35 -9.97
CA ARG A 497 5.26 20.35 -10.05
C ARG A 497 5.73 19.93 -11.44
N ASP A 498 6.97 20.29 -11.79
CA ASP A 498 7.64 19.88 -13.03
C ASP A 498 8.43 18.58 -12.88
N PHE A 499 8.10 17.80 -11.84
CA PHE A 499 8.72 16.51 -11.54
C PHE A 499 7.69 15.48 -11.04
N ILE A 500 8.08 14.22 -11.16
CA ILE A 500 7.47 13.10 -10.44
C ILE A 500 8.40 12.69 -9.30
N ASN A 501 7.88 12.65 -8.08
CA ASN A 501 8.57 12.21 -6.88
C ASN A 501 8.42 10.70 -6.74
N VAL A 502 9.52 9.97 -6.90
CA VAL A 502 9.56 8.50 -6.89
C VAL A 502 10.19 8.01 -5.60
N ASN A 503 9.46 7.20 -4.87
CA ASN A 503 9.94 6.52 -3.66
C ASN A 503 10.19 5.04 -3.98
N ILE A 504 11.37 4.54 -3.65
CA ILE A 504 11.84 3.16 -3.83
C ILE A 504 12.13 2.61 -2.45
N ASP A 505 11.21 1.83 -1.89
CA ASP A 505 11.23 1.49 -0.49
C ASP A 505 11.43 -0.03 -0.28
N PHE A 506 12.28 -0.39 0.67
CA PHE A 506 12.38 -1.76 1.15
C PHE A 506 11.24 -2.08 2.11
N LYS A 507 11.01 -1.19 3.05
CA LYS A 507 9.95 -1.32 4.06
C LYS A 507 9.20 -0.01 4.24
N ILE A 508 7.91 -0.12 4.50
CA ILE A 508 7.03 1.00 4.85
C ILE A 508 6.17 0.62 6.05
N HIS A 509 5.94 1.57 6.94
CA HIS A 509 5.03 1.45 8.09
C HIS A 509 3.59 1.22 7.62
N GLY A 510 2.88 0.29 8.24
CA GLY A 510 1.48 0.02 7.94
C GLY A 510 0.56 1.22 8.19
N VAL A 511 -0.64 1.17 7.65
CA VAL A 511 -1.63 2.27 7.74
C VAL A 511 -2.36 2.29 9.09
N GLY A 512 -2.52 1.15 9.77
CA GLY A 512 -3.31 1.06 11.00
C GLY A 512 -4.80 1.30 10.75
N GLY A 513 -5.50 1.87 11.74
CA GLY A 513 -6.91 2.21 11.61
C GLY A 513 -7.85 1.34 12.46
N ASN A 514 -7.38 0.78 13.58
CA ASN A 514 -8.27 0.13 14.56
C ASN A 514 -9.26 1.15 15.12
N ASP A 515 -8.82 2.37 15.34
CA ASP A 515 -9.65 3.56 15.58
C ASP A 515 -9.10 4.76 14.80
N GLY A 516 -9.83 5.87 14.80
CA GLY A 516 -9.42 7.13 14.15
C GLY A 516 -8.91 8.20 15.14
N TRP A 517 -8.62 7.88 16.42
CA TRP A 517 -8.32 8.89 17.45
C TRP A 517 -7.12 8.59 18.35
N GLY A 518 -6.48 7.42 18.25
CA GLY A 518 -5.31 7.14 19.09
C GLY A 518 -4.61 5.82 18.88
N ALA A 519 -5.26 4.84 18.27
CA ALA A 519 -4.68 3.54 18.00
C ALA A 519 -3.43 3.66 17.12
N ARG A 520 -2.41 2.92 17.48
CA ARG A 520 -1.18 2.81 16.71
C ARG A 520 -1.26 1.60 15.79
N THR A 521 -0.50 1.66 14.70
CA THR A 521 -0.23 0.49 13.87
C THR A 521 0.30 -0.65 14.72
N MET A 522 -0.14 -1.87 14.48
CA MET A 522 0.36 -3.06 15.19
C MET A 522 1.88 -3.20 15.03
N ASP A 523 2.56 -3.65 16.09
CA ASP A 523 4.04 -3.78 16.10
C ASP A 523 4.58 -4.62 14.94
N ALA A 524 3.85 -5.64 14.50
CA ALA A 524 4.20 -6.48 13.36
C ALA A 524 4.34 -5.70 12.03
N TYR A 525 3.69 -4.55 11.93
CA TYR A 525 3.67 -3.68 10.74
C TYR A 525 4.41 -2.36 10.97
N THR A 526 5.26 -2.31 11.99
CA THR A 526 6.19 -1.22 12.27
C THR A 526 7.61 -1.60 11.89
N ILE A 527 8.51 -0.64 11.83
CA ILE A 527 9.91 -0.87 11.46
C ILE A 527 10.78 -0.56 12.67
N ASP A 528 11.38 -1.63 13.24
CA ASP A 528 12.26 -1.54 14.40
C ASP A 528 13.59 -0.86 14.03
N PRO A 529 13.93 0.30 14.59
CA PRO A 529 15.16 1.00 14.29
C PRO A 529 16.42 0.29 14.83
N ALA A 530 16.28 -0.65 15.75
CA ALA A 530 17.39 -1.41 16.33
C ALA A 530 17.93 -2.51 15.40
N GLN A 531 17.19 -2.85 14.33
CA GLN A 531 17.60 -3.85 13.36
C GLN A 531 18.39 -3.23 12.20
N PRO A 532 19.41 -3.90 11.66
CA PRO A 532 20.02 -3.51 10.40
C PRO A 532 19.10 -3.88 9.23
N TYR A 533 19.11 -3.07 8.18
CA TYR A 533 18.37 -3.29 6.95
C TYR A 533 19.28 -3.15 5.75
N SER A 534 19.16 -4.06 4.78
CA SER A 534 19.89 -4.03 3.51
C SER A 534 18.94 -4.29 2.36
N PHE A 535 19.01 -3.47 1.33
CA PHE A 535 18.24 -3.68 0.11
C PHE A 535 18.96 -3.08 -1.10
N GLY A 536 18.52 -3.48 -2.28
CA GLY A 536 19.09 -2.95 -3.51
C GLY A 536 18.11 -3.04 -4.68
N PHE A 537 18.44 -2.29 -5.72
CA PHE A 537 17.69 -2.25 -6.97
C PHE A 537 18.60 -1.86 -8.12
N ILE A 538 18.12 -2.06 -9.34
CA ILE A 538 18.80 -1.68 -10.57
C ILE A 538 17.93 -0.64 -11.29
N ILE A 539 18.54 0.42 -11.77
CA ILE A 539 17.94 1.42 -12.69
C ILE A 539 18.46 1.15 -14.10
N ARG A 540 17.53 1.14 -15.08
CA ARG A 540 17.78 0.94 -16.50
C ARG A 540 17.17 2.03 -17.34
#